data_3cfd4073678b1be12e593d023938f2b7
#
_entry.id   3cfd4073678b1be12e593d023938f2b7
#
_cell.length_a   1.000
_cell.length_b   1.000
_cell.length_c   1.000
_cell.angle_alpha   90.00
_cell.angle_beta   90.00
_cell.angle_gamma   90.00
#
_symmetry.space_group_name_H-M   'P 1'
#
loop_
_entity.id
_entity.type
_entity.pdbx_description
1 polymer ?
#
loop_
_entity_poly.entity_id
_entity_poly.type
_entity_poly.pdbx_seq_one_letter_code
_entity_poly.pdbx_strand_id
1 'polypeptide(L)'
;IYECLIDGVPSKQAIHPTEMENLFVLPSHIDLVGAEIEMLNMENREHVMEKLLLPLKEIYDYILVDCSPSLGLITVNVLTASDSVVIPVQCEYFALEGISKLLNTIKIIKSKLNPNLEIEGFLLTMYDNRLRLANQVYAEVKKHFQGMVFESVITRNVRLSEAPSHGKPVILYDPESKGSTNYMDLAKELIGKNKK
;
A
#
# COMPACT_ATOMS: atom_id res chain seq x y z
N ILE A 1 3.23 16.28 1.02
CA ILE A 1 3.11 15.76 -0.35
C ILE A 1 2.26 16.67 -1.25
N TYR A 2 1.27 17.39 -0.68
CA TYR A 2 0.43 18.31 -1.47
C TYR A 2 1.27 19.33 -2.25
N GLU A 3 2.15 20.04 -1.58
CA GLU A 3 3.02 21.06 -2.17
C GLU A 3 3.98 20.46 -3.23
N CYS A 4 4.34 19.19 -3.06
CA CYS A 4 5.15 18.50 -4.06
C CYS A 4 4.35 18.21 -5.34
N LEU A 5 3.07 17.89 -5.22
CA LEU A 5 2.20 17.58 -6.36
C LEU A 5 1.72 18.84 -7.09
N ILE A 6 1.42 19.91 -6.36
CA ILE A 6 0.75 21.12 -6.88
C ILE A 6 1.74 22.24 -7.12
N ASP A 7 2.59 22.56 -6.14
CA ASP A 7 3.49 23.73 -6.17
C ASP A 7 4.89 23.39 -6.69
N GLY A 8 5.16 22.12 -7.01
CA GLY A 8 6.45 21.68 -7.55
C GLY A 8 7.58 21.68 -6.52
N VAL A 9 7.28 21.62 -5.22
CA VAL A 9 8.30 21.50 -4.18
C VAL A 9 9.05 20.19 -4.37
N PRO A 10 10.38 20.18 -4.42
CA PRO A 10 11.16 18.96 -4.58
C PRO A 10 10.86 17.95 -3.46
N SER A 11 10.53 16.71 -3.82
CA SER A 11 10.16 15.65 -2.85
C SER A 11 11.20 15.45 -1.74
N LYS A 12 12.49 15.60 -2.05
CA LYS A 12 13.59 15.51 -1.08
C LYS A 12 13.49 16.51 0.07
N GLN A 13 12.86 17.66 -0.13
CA GLN A 13 12.69 18.69 0.91
C GLN A 13 11.52 18.41 1.85
N ALA A 14 10.58 17.57 1.42
CA ALA A 14 9.37 17.23 2.18
C ALA A 14 9.49 15.88 2.91
N ILE A 15 10.64 15.22 2.81
CA ILE A 15 10.91 13.95 3.50
C ILE A 15 11.44 14.21 4.90
N HIS A 16 10.88 13.53 5.88
CA HIS A 16 11.27 13.62 7.28
C HIS A 16 11.85 12.29 7.77
N PRO A 17 12.95 12.32 8.53
CA PRO A 17 13.45 11.13 9.22
C PRO A 17 12.48 10.74 10.35
N THR A 18 12.47 9.46 10.69
CA THR A 18 11.72 8.92 11.84
C THR A 18 12.68 8.51 12.97
N GLU A 19 12.14 8.07 14.10
CA GLU A 19 12.93 7.48 15.19
C GLU A 19 13.61 6.15 14.79
N MET A 20 13.15 5.52 13.72
CA MET A 20 13.75 4.28 13.20
C MET A 20 14.82 4.62 12.18
N GLU A 21 16.00 4.03 12.35
CA GLU A 21 17.09 4.14 11.38
C GLU A 21 16.62 3.63 9.99
N ASN A 22 16.99 4.36 8.94
CA ASN A 22 16.65 4.05 7.55
C ASN A 22 15.15 4.07 7.21
N LEU A 23 14.29 4.58 8.10
CA LEU A 23 12.88 4.81 7.83
C LEU A 23 12.59 6.31 7.74
N PHE A 24 12.04 6.72 6.61
CA PHE A 24 11.67 8.10 6.31
C PHE A 24 10.21 8.20 5.93
N VAL A 25 9.60 9.35 6.12
CA VAL A 25 8.19 9.60 5.80
C VAL A 25 8.06 10.85 4.95
N LEU A 26 7.35 10.74 3.84
CA LEU A 26 6.79 11.87 3.10
C LEU A 26 5.32 12.00 3.52
N PRO A 27 5.00 12.90 4.46
CA PRO A 27 3.67 12.94 5.06
C PRO A 27 2.62 13.51 4.11
N SER A 28 1.38 13.09 4.34
CA SER A 28 0.19 13.67 3.71
C SER A 28 -0.62 14.48 4.71
N HIS A 29 -1.43 15.40 4.20
CA HIS A 29 -2.41 16.18 4.96
C HIS A 29 -3.79 16.04 4.31
N ILE A 30 -4.84 16.40 5.04
CA ILE A 30 -6.23 16.34 4.54
C ILE A 30 -6.44 17.19 3.28
N ASP A 31 -5.65 18.24 3.12
CA ASP A 31 -5.68 19.13 1.95
C ASP A 31 -5.34 18.41 0.63
N LEU A 32 -4.77 17.20 0.72
CA LEU A 32 -4.53 16.36 -0.46
C LEU A 32 -5.81 16.04 -1.24
N VAL A 33 -6.98 16.11 -0.59
CA VAL A 33 -8.28 16.02 -1.28
C VAL A 33 -8.45 17.16 -2.31
N GLY A 34 -7.93 18.35 -2.01
CA GLY A 34 -7.93 19.49 -2.93
C GLY A 34 -7.06 19.26 -4.16
N ALA A 35 -5.94 18.54 -3.99
CA ALA A 35 -5.03 18.23 -5.08
C ALA A 35 -5.71 17.46 -6.22
N GLU A 36 -6.67 16.57 -5.94
CA GLU A 36 -7.42 15.87 -6.99
C GLU A 36 -8.16 16.82 -7.93
N ILE A 37 -8.69 17.92 -7.38
CA ILE A 37 -9.42 18.92 -8.17
C ILE A 37 -8.44 19.78 -8.98
N GLU A 38 -7.36 20.21 -8.36
CA GLU A 38 -6.34 21.06 -9.00
C GLU A 38 -5.61 20.35 -10.11
N MET A 39 -5.27 19.09 -9.91
CA MET A 39 -4.62 18.23 -10.91
C MET A 39 -5.47 17.99 -12.16
N LEU A 40 -6.81 18.18 -12.12
CA LEU A 40 -7.69 17.98 -13.28
C LEU A 40 -7.28 18.81 -14.50
N ASN A 41 -6.69 19.96 -14.29
CA ASN A 41 -6.29 20.90 -15.33
C ASN A 41 -4.80 20.78 -15.72
N MET A 42 -4.06 19.88 -15.09
CA MET A 42 -2.63 19.68 -15.38
C MET A 42 -2.43 18.80 -16.62
N GLU A 43 -1.44 19.13 -17.43
CA GLU A 43 -0.95 18.24 -18.48
C GLU A 43 -0.29 16.99 -17.89
N ASN A 44 -0.60 15.82 -18.46
CA ASN A 44 -0.10 14.54 -17.97
C ASN A 44 -0.36 14.30 -16.47
N ARG A 45 -1.52 14.72 -16.01
CA ARG A 45 -1.94 14.66 -14.61
C ARG A 45 -1.86 13.26 -13.99
N GLU A 46 -1.90 12.21 -14.79
CA GLU A 46 -1.78 10.82 -14.35
C GLU A 46 -0.34 10.42 -14.01
N HIS A 47 0.66 11.23 -14.38
CA HIS A 47 2.10 10.99 -14.20
C HIS A 47 2.78 11.96 -13.21
N VAL A 48 2.02 12.74 -12.45
CA VAL A 48 2.59 13.73 -11.51
C VAL A 48 3.35 13.03 -10.38
N MET A 49 2.76 11.96 -9.81
CA MET A 49 3.40 11.16 -8.76
C MET A 49 4.65 10.44 -9.27
N GLU A 50 4.64 9.93 -10.49
CA GLU A 50 5.81 9.30 -11.10
C GLU A 50 7.01 10.26 -11.15
N LYS A 51 6.79 11.49 -11.63
CA LYS A 51 7.81 12.54 -11.67
C LYS A 51 8.33 12.89 -10.28
N LEU A 52 7.44 12.94 -9.27
CA LEU A 52 7.77 13.21 -7.88
C LEU A 52 8.64 12.11 -7.27
N LEU A 53 8.34 10.84 -7.56
CA LEU A 53 9.04 9.69 -6.98
C LEU A 53 10.34 9.33 -7.71
N LEU A 54 10.49 9.70 -8.98
CA LEU A 54 11.65 9.33 -9.81
C LEU A 54 13.01 9.64 -9.13
N PRO A 55 13.26 10.85 -8.57
CA PRO A 55 14.53 11.15 -7.91
C PRO A 55 14.74 10.40 -6.58
N LEU A 56 13.71 9.75 -6.04
CA LEU A 56 13.76 8.98 -4.80
C LEU A 56 14.09 7.51 -5.05
N LYS A 57 13.77 6.99 -6.24
CA LYS A 57 14.05 5.57 -6.61
C LYS A 57 15.56 5.25 -6.62
N GLU A 58 16.42 6.25 -6.75
CA GLU A 58 17.89 6.08 -6.67
C GLU A 58 18.44 6.12 -5.24
N ILE A 59 17.62 6.52 -4.26
CA ILE A 59 18.03 6.77 -2.88
C ILE A 59 17.53 5.69 -1.94
N TYR A 60 16.32 5.20 -2.19
CA TYR A 60 15.62 4.26 -1.30
C TYR A 60 15.48 2.89 -1.96
N ASP A 61 15.75 1.83 -1.20
CA ASP A 61 15.55 0.44 -1.65
C ASP A 61 14.06 0.13 -1.87
N TYR A 62 13.20 0.70 -1.03
CA TYR A 62 11.74 0.55 -1.11
C TYR A 62 11.03 1.89 -0.89
N ILE A 63 10.02 2.15 -1.69
CA ILE A 63 9.10 3.27 -1.52
C ILE A 63 7.69 2.68 -1.38
N LEU A 64 7.14 2.73 -0.18
CA LEU A 64 5.78 2.25 0.11
C LEU A 64 4.81 3.42 0.06
N VAL A 65 3.84 3.36 -0.83
CA VAL A 65 2.80 4.39 -0.96
C VAL A 65 1.50 3.87 -0.39
N ASP A 66 1.11 4.38 0.78
CA ASP A 66 -0.21 4.12 1.36
C ASP A 66 -1.24 5.02 0.69
N CYS A 67 -2.24 4.45 0.05
CA CYS A 67 -3.25 5.19 -0.68
C CYS A 67 -4.67 4.71 -0.33
N SER A 68 -5.63 5.63 -0.45
CA SER A 68 -7.04 5.33 -0.29
C SER A 68 -7.50 4.27 -1.30
N PRO A 69 -8.44 3.38 -0.94
CA PRO A 69 -9.07 2.45 -1.88
C PRO A 69 -10.02 3.16 -2.86
N SER A 70 -10.17 4.48 -2.79
CA SER A 70 -10.90 5.27 -3.77
C SER A 70 -10.22 5.16 -5.13
N LEU A 71 -11.00 5.15 -6.21
CA LEU A 71 -10.48 5.12 -7.58
C LEU A 71 -10.32 6.54 -8.16
N GLY A 72 -9.93 7.49 -7.30
CA GLY A 72 -9.67 8.88 -7.67
C GLY A 72 -8.34 9.07 -8.39
N LEU A 73 -8.06 10.31 -8.79
CA LEU A 73 -6.87 10.66 -9.55
C LEU A 73 -5.57 10.39 -8.77
N ILE A 74 -5.59 10.52 -7.44
CA ILE A 74 -4.44 10.18 -6.59
C ILE A 74 -4.10 8.69 -6.72
N THR A 75 -5.10 7.80 -6.61
CA THR A 75 -4.88 6.35 -6.76
C THR A 75 -4.38 5.99 -8.15
N VAL A 76 -4.91 6.63 -9.21
CA VAL A 76 -4.40 6.46 -10.57
C VAL A 76 -2.92 6.85 -10.65
N ASN A 77 -2.54 7.99 -10.07
CA ASN A 77 -1.15 8.45 -10.01
C ASN A 77 -0.23 7.47 -9.27
N VAL A 78 -0.68 6.96 -8.10
CA VAL A 78 0.07 5.97 -7.33
C VAL A 78 0.32 4.71 -8.14
N LEU A 79 -0.71 4.14 -8.76
CA LEU A 79 -0.59 2.93 -9.58
C LEU A 79 0.24 3.16 -10.86
N THR A 80 0.21 4.36 -11.42
CA THR A 80 1.03 4.73 -12.58
C THR A 80 2.51 4.81 -12.21
N ALA A 81 2.83 5.29 -11.01
CA ALA A 81 4.19 5.47 -10.52
C ALA A 81 4.82 4.20 -9.89
N SER A 82 3.99 3.20 -9.57
CA SER A 82 4.42 2.01 -8.82
C SER A 82 4.96 0.92 -9.73
N ASP A 83 5.89 0.13 -9.23
CA ASP A 83 6.40 -1.07 -9.88
C ASP A 83 5.49 -2.26 -9.59
N SER A 84 4.97 -2.37 -8.38
CA SER A 84 4.02 -3.40 -7.98
C SER A 84 2.99 -2.91 -6.95
N VAL A 85 1.92 -3.69 -6.74
CA VAL A 85 0.86 -3.39 -5.78
C VAL A 85 0.61 -4.57 -4.85
N VAL A 86 0.71 -4.33 -3.54
CA VAL A 86 0.21 -5.24 -2.51
C VAL A 86 -1.26 -4.95 -2.28
N ILE A 87 -2.10 -5.98 -2.32
CA ILE A 87 -3.56 -5.86 -2.15
C ILE A 87 -3.96 -6.44 -0.80
N PRO A 88 -4.17 -5.61 0.24
CA PRO A 88 -4.69 -6.08 1.51
C PRO A 88 -6.17 -6.47 1.38
N VAL A 89 -6.49 -7.66 1.87
CA VAL A 89 -7.82 -8.26 1.81
C VAL A 89 -8.29 -8.55 3.23
N GLN A 90 -9.27 -7.82 3.71
CA GLN A 90 -9.92 -8.17 4.96
C GLN A 90 -10.72 -9.46 4.79
N CYS A 91 -10.60 -10.38 5.75
CA CYS A 91 -11.32 -11.67 5.71
C CYS A 91 -12.81 -11.50 6.10
N GLU A 92 -13.55 -10.67 5.34
CA GLU A 92 -14.93 -10.30 5.57
C GLU A 92 -15.78 -10.42 4.29
N TYR A 93 -17.12 -10.33 4.41
CA TYR A 93 -18.07 -10.67 3.35
C TYR A 93 -17.84 -9.96 2.00
N PHE A 94 -17.55 -8.67 2.01
CA PHE A 94 -17.39 -7.91 0.76
C PHE A 94 -15.99 -7.98 0.13
N ALA A 95 -15.09 -8.79 0.67
CA ALA A 95 -13.71 -8.87 0.22
C ALA A 95 -13.58 -9.18 -1.29
N LEU A 96 -14.25 -10.21 -1.76
CA LEU A 96 -14.14 -10.67 -3.15
C LEU A 96 -14.71 -9.66 -4.17
N GLU A 97 -15.78 -8.96 -3.81
CA GLU A 97 -16.34 -7.90 -4.65
C GLU A 97 -15.36 -6.72 -4.78
N GLY A 98 -14.76 -6.30 -3.66
CA GLY A 98 -13.75 -5.24 -3.65
C GLY A 98 -12.53 -5.57 -4.51
N ILE A 99 -12.02 -6.80 -4.40
CA ILE A 99 -10.90 -7.30 -5.22
C ILE A 99 -11.23 -7.20 -6.71
N SER A 100 -12.42 -7.65 -7.13
CA SER A 100 -12.80 -7.65 -8.55
C SER A 100 -12.81 -6.25 -9.15
N LYS A 101 -13.32 -5.25 -8.42
CA LYS A 101 -13.31 -3.84 -8.85
C LYS A 101 -11.88 -3.31 -8.98
N LEU A 102 -11.02 -3.58 -7.98
CA LEU A 102 -9.63 -3.15 -7.99
C LEU A 102 -8.83 -3.79 -9.13
N LEU A 103 -8.99 -5.09 -9.36
CA LEU A 103 -8.31 -5.78 -10.46
C LEU A 103 -8.70 -5.22 -11.82
N ASN A 104 -9.96 -4.85 -12.03
CA ASN A 104 -10.37 -4.19 -13.26
C ASN A 104 -9.67 -2.82 -13.44
N THR A 105 -9.53 -2.05 -12.37
CA THR A 105 -8.79 -0.78 -12.40
C THR A 105 -7.31 -1.01 -12.71
N ILE A 106 -6.65 -1.95 -12.04
CA ILE A 106 -5.25 -2.30 -12.32
C ILE A 106 -5.08 -2.69 -13.79
N LYS A 107 -6.01 -3.48 -14.35
CA LYS A 107 -5.99 -3.85 -15.78
C LYS A 107 -6.07 -2.63 -16.69
N ILE A 108 -6.89 -1.64 -16.38
CA ILE A 108 -7.00 -0.39 -17.16
C ILE A 108 -5.69 0.40 -17.06
N ILE A 109 -5.13 0.55 -15.86
CA ILE A 109 -3.84 1.23 -15.65
C ILE A 109 -2.72 0.54 -16.42
N LYS A 110 -2.60 -0.78 -16.33
CA LYS A 110 -1.61 -1.56 -17.09
C LYS A 110 -1.73 -1.35 -18.61
N SER A 111 -2.95 -1.28 -19.11
CA SER A 111 -3.16 -1.16 -20.56
C SER A 111 -2.90 0.25 -21.13
N LYS A 112 -2.99 1.30 -20.29
CA LYS A 112 -3.01 2.69 -20.77
C LYS A 112 -1.88 3.55 -20.23
N LEU A 113 -1.42 3.31 -18.99
CA LEU A 113 -0.54 4.22 -18.26
C LEU A 113 0.76 3.55 -17.80
N ASN A 114 0.68 2.35 -17.22
CA ASN A 114 1.84 1.65 -16.68
C ASN A 114 1.82 0.16 -17.06
N PRO A 115 2.34 -0.22 -18.22
CA PRO A 115 2.36 -1.63 -18.68
C PRO A 115 3.16 -2.56 -17.76
N ASN A 116 4.10 -2.02 -16.99
CA ASN A 116 5.00 -2.77 -16.13
C ASN A 116 4.44 -3.00 -14.72
N LEU A 117 3.29 -2.38 -14.37
CA LEU A 117 2.69 -2.57 -13.04
C LEU A 117 2.39 -4.04 -12.78
N GLU A 118 2.90 -4.60 -11.71
CA GLU A 118 2.64 -5.98 -11.32
C GLU A 118 1.78 -6.08 -10.06
N ILE A 119 1.14 -7.22 -9.83
CA ILE A 119 0.51 -7.55 -8.56
C ILE A 119 1.54 -8.30 -7.72
N GLU A 120 2.04 -7.65 -6.67
CA GLU A 120 2.99 -8.24 -5.73
C GLU A 120 2.37 -9.41 -4.97
N GLY A 121 1.12 -9.25 -4.58
CA GLY A 121 0.35 -10.29 -3.94
C GLY A 121 -0.87 -9.80 -3.18
N PHE A 122 -1.72 -10.75 -2.80
CA PHE A 122 -2.88 -10.55 -1.93
C PHE A 122 -2.48 -10.86 -0.50
N LEU A 123 -2.61 -9.88 0.38
CA LEU A 123 -2.30 -10.00 1.80
C LEU A 123 -3.60 -10.16 2.60
N LEU A 124 -3.83 -11.32 3.18
CA LEU A 124 -4.99 -11.55 4.05
C LEU A 124 -4.79 -10.84 5.39
N THR A 125 -5.74 -9.99 5.75
CA THR A 125 -5.68 -9.16 6.96
C THR A 125 -6.93 -9.37 7.83
N MET A 126 -6.84 -8.94 9.10
CA MET A 126 -7.93 -9.05 10.08
C MET A 126 -8.45 -10.50 10.22
N TYR A 127 -7.58 -11.47 9.93
CA TYR A 127 -7.94 -12.88 9.96
C TYR A 127 -8.17 -13.37 11.40
N ASP A 128 -9.28 -14.05 11.61
CA ASP A 128 -9.59 -14.76 12.85
C ASP A 128 -10.02 -16.19 12.51
N ASN A 129 -9.18 -17.17 12.85
CA ASN A 129 -9.39 -18.57 12.53
C ASN A 129 -10.62 -19.20 13.24
N ARG A 130 -11.15 -18.54 14.27
CA ARG A 130 -12.37 -18.97 14.97
C ARG A 130 -13.64 -18.67 14.16
N LEU A 131 -13.55 -17.74 13.21
CA LEU A 131 -14.69 -17.30 12.41
C LEU A 131 -14.81 -18.12 11.13
N ARG A 132 -15.95 -18.79 10.95
CA ARG A 132 -16.23 -19.57 9.74
C ARG A 132 -16.13 -18.72 8.47
N LEU A 133 -16.65 -17.50 8.51
CA LEU A 133 -16.59 -16.58 7.37
C LEU A 133 -15.14 -16.24 6.97
N ALA A 134 -14.28 -15.94 7.95
CA ALA A 134 -12.87 -15.64 7.68
C ALA A 134 -12.16 -16.82 7.02
N ASN A 135 -12.43 -18.05 7.49
CA ASN A 135 -11.90 -19.26 6.89
C ASN A 135 -12.39 -19.49 5.45
N GLN A 136 -13.66 -19.18 5.17
CA GLN A 136 -14.22 -19.26 3.83
C GLN A 136 -13.59 -18.25 2.87
N VAL A 137 -13.47 -16.98 3.28
CA VAL A 137 -12.80 -15.94 2.48
C VAL A 137 -11.33 -16.32 2.22
N TYR A 138 -10.62 -16.78 3.24
CA TYR A 138 -9.24 -17.26 3.11
C TYR A 138 -9.13 -18.35 2.03
N ALA A 139 -9.98 -19.37 2.10
CA ALA A 139 -9.97 -20.50 1.15
C ALA A 139 -10.31 -20.05 -0.28
N GLU A 140 -11.31 -19.17 -0.44
CA GLU A 140 -11.71 -18.66 -1.75
C GLU A 140 -10.62 -17.76 -2.37
N VAL A 141 -9.97 -16.88 -1.60
CA VAL A 141 -8.87 -16.06 -2.10
C VAL A 141 -7.69 -16.93 -2.52
N LYS A 142 -7.28 -17.90 -1.70
CA LYS A 142 -6.21 -18.84 -2.07
C LYS A 142 -6.55 -19.68 -3.31
N LYS A 143 -7.80 -20.08 -3.48
CA LYS A 143 -8.26 -20.85 -4.63
C LYS A 143 -8.25 -20.03 -5.93
N HIS A 144 -8.74 -18.79 -5.89
CA HIS A 144 -8.85 -17.94 -7.07
C HIS A 144 -7.55 -17.28 -7.50
N PHE A 145 -6.65 -17.02 -6.54
CA PHE A 145 -5.38 -16.30 -6.76
C PHE A 145 -4.16 -17.16 -6.40
N GLN A 146 -4.17 -18.42 -6.80
CA GLN A 146 -3.09 -19.36 -6.55
C GLN A 146 -1.73 -18.78 -6.96
N GLY A 147 -0.74 -18.88 -6.05
CA GLY A 147 0.62 -18.35 -6.28
C GLY A 147 0.78 -16.82 -6.12
N MET A 148 -0.33 -16.08 -5.98
CA MET A 148 -0.30 -14.63 -5.76
C MET A 148 -0.73 -14.23 -4.34
N VAL A 149 -1.03 -15.17 -3.46
CA VAL A 149 -1.39 -14.88 -2.07
C VAL A 149 -0.15 -15.04 -1.21
N PHE A 150 0.13 -14.02 -0.38
CA PHE A 150 1.20 -14.13 0.60
C PHE A 150 0.97 -15.29 1.55
N GLU A 151 2.03 -15.99 1.93
CA GLU A 151 1.95 -17.01 2.98
C GLU A 151 1.73 -16.35 4.35
N SER A 152 2.29 -15.18 4.54
CA SER A 152 2.06 -14.34 5.71
C SER A 152 0.62 -13.87 5.78
N VAL A 153 0.01 -13.98 6.97
CA VAL A 153 -1.37 -13.55 7.25
C VAL A 153 -1.38 -12.63 8.46
N ILE A 154 -2.01 -11.47 8.32
CA ILE A 154 -2.14 -10.52 9.45
C ILE A 154 -3.41 -10.87 10.24
N THR A 155 -3.21 -11.43 11.41
CA THR A 155 -4.33 -11.81 12.29
C THR A 155 -4.92 -10.58 12.98
N ARG A 156 -6.21 -10.65 13.32
CA ARG A 156 -6.86 -9.63 14.16
C ARG A 156 -6.11 -9.53 15.49
N ASN A 157 -5.59 -8.34 15.80
CA ASN A 157 -4.78 -8.11 16.98
C ASN A 157 -4.98 -6.69 17.50
N VAL A 158 -5.28 -6.58 18.82
CA VAL A 158 -5.57 -5.30 19.48
C VAL A 158 -4.35 -4.37 19.44
N ARG A 159 -3.13 -4.91 19.56
CA ARG A 159 -1.89 -4.11 19.54
C ARG A 159 -1.70 -3.35 18.22
N LEU A 160 -2.16 -3.93 17.10
CA LEU A 160 -2.16 -3.23 15.80
C LEU A 160 -3.11 -2.03 15.78
N SER A 161 -4.20 -2.07 16.55
CA SER A 161 -5.15 -0.97 16.64
C SER A 161 -4.68 0.09 17.67
N GLU A 162 -3.95 -0.29 18.68
CA GLU A 162 -3.45 0.60 19.74
C GLU A 162 -2.21 1.39 19.30
N ALA A 163 -1.25 0.75 18.62
CA ALA A 163 0.03 1.33 18.24
C ALA A 163 -0.08 2.70 17.54
N PRO A 164 -1.00 2.93 16.58
CA PRO A 164 -1.17 4.22 15.93
C PRO A 164 -1.58 5.34 16.90
N SER A 165 -2.36 5.04 17.95
CA SER A 165 -2.76 6.04 18.96
C SER A 165 -1.58 6.54 19.80
N HIS A 166 -0.47 5.79 19.80
CA HIS A 166 0.79 6.16 20.43
C HIS A 166 1.82 6.72 19.44
N GLY A 167 1.43 6.90 18.16
CA GLY A 167 2.34 7.37 17.11
C GLY A 167 3.50 6.41 16.82
N LYS A 168 3.36 5.12 17.13
CA LYS A 168 4.42 4.12 17.01
C LYS A 168 4.02 2.99 16.07
N PRO A 169 4.96 2.45 15.28
CA PRO A 169 4.73 1.17 14.63
C PRO A 169 4.62 0.05 15.67
N VAL A 170 3.87 -1.00 15.37
CA VAL A 170 3.63 -2.11 16.31
C VAL A 170 4.92 -2.77 16.80
N ILE A 171 5.96 -2.81 15.98
CA ILE A 171 7.26 -3.39 16.36
C ILE A 171 8.00 -2.61 17.44
N LEU A 172 7.69 -1.31 17.60
CA LEU A 172 8.20 -0.48 18.71
C LEU A 172 7.21 -0.39 19.87
N TYR A 173 5.92 -0.60 19.60
CA TYR A 173 4.88 -0.55 20.62
C TYR A 173 4.81 -1.84 21.44
N ASP A 174 4.74 -2.98 20.77
CA ASP A 174 4.72 -4.32 21.37
C ASP A 174 5.41 -5.33 20.44
N PRO A 175 6.76 -5.44 20.52
CA PRO A 175 7.57 -6.31 19.64
C PRO A 175 7.18 -7.79 19.72
N GLU A 176 6.71 -8.26 20.88
CA GLU A 176 6.38 -9.66 21.12
C GLU A 176 4.95 -10.01 20.68
N SER A 177 4.14 -9.01 20.34
CA SER A 177 2.77 -9.25 19.89
C SER A 177 2.72 -10.08 18.62
N LYS A 178 1.64 -10.85 18.47
CA LYS A 178 1.39 -11.60 17.24
C LYS A 178 1.26 -10.68 16.03
N GLY A 179 0.73 -9.48 16.22
CA GLY A 179 0.66 -8.44 15.17
C GLY A 179 2.05 -8.05 14.68
N SER A 180 2.98 -7.78 15.59
CA SER A 180 4.38 -7.47 15.26
C SER A 180 5.05 -8.61 14.50
N THR A 181 4.94 -9.84 15.01
CA THR A 181 5.49 -11.04 14.36
C THR A 181 4.93 -11.22 12.94
N ASN A 182 3.61 -11.06 12.74
CA ASN A 182 2.99 -11.22 11.42
C ASN A 182 3.54 -10.20 10.40
N TYR A 183 3.72 -8.93 10.80
CA TYR A 183 4.31 -7.92 9.90
C TYR A 183 5.79 -8.16 9.63
N MET A 184 6.54 -8.67 10.61
CA MET A 184 7.95 -9.05 10.39
C MET A 184 8.08 -10.23 9.41
N ASP A 185 7.18 -11.19 9.48
CA ASP A 185 7.15 -12.32 8.55
C ASP A 185 6.76 -11.86 7.14
N LEU A 186 5.77 -10.97 7.02
CA LEU A 186 5.42 -10.33 5.75
C LEU A 186 6.61 -9.58 5.15
N ALA A 187 7.34 -8.81 5.95
CA ALA A 187 8.52 -8.07 5.48
C ALA A 187 9.60 -9.02 4.94
N LYS A 188 9.88 -10.12 5.64
CA LYS A 188 10.83 -11.15 5.17
C LYS A 188 10.37 -11.79 3.86
N GLU A 189 9.08 -12.10 3.74
CA GLU A 189 8.50 -12.69 2.53
C GLU A 189 8.60 -11.72 1.35
N LEU A 190 8.22 -10.44 1.55
CA LEU A 190 8.29 -9.40 0.53
C LEU A 190 9.74 -9.18 0.05
N ILE A 191 10.67 -9.02 0.99
CA ILE A 191 12.10 -8.85 0.67
C ILE A 191 12.63 -10.10 -0.05
N GLY A 192 12.21 -11.30 0.37
CA GLY A 192 12.61 -12.56 -0.26
C GLY A 192 12.15 -12.67 -1.72
N LYS A 193 10.94 -12.21 -2.03
CA LYS A 193 10.40 -12.16 -3.40
C LYS A 193 11.14 -11.16 -4.29
N ASN A 194 11.58 -10.04 -3.72
CA ASN A 194 12.21 -8.93 -4.44
C ASN A 194 13.74 -8.96 -4.45
N LYS A 195 14.37 -9.96 -3.84
CA LYS A 195 15.83 -10.16 -3.97
C LYS A 195 16.12 -10.60 -5.40
N LYS A 196 16.78 -9.71 -6.14
CA LYS A 196 17.42 -10.02 -7.41
C LYS A 196 18.74 -10.72 -7.18
#